data_29fe1e990faf38c5e36d37cf08800de2
#
_entry.id   29fe1e990faf38c5e36d37cf08800de2
#
_cell.length_a   1.000
_cell.length_b   1.000
_cell.length_c   1.000
_cell.angle_alpha   90.00
_cell.angle_beta   90.00
_cell.angle_gamma   90.00
#
_symmetry.space_group_name_H-M   'P 1'
#
loop_
_entity.id
_entity.type
_entity.pdbx_description
1 polymer ?
#
loop_
_entity_poly.entity_id
_entity_poly.type
_entity_poly.pdbx_seq_one_letter_code
_entity_poly.pdbx_strand_id
1 'polypeptide(L)'
;MKIELYPTTIETYMTWSEANRYCDALGDGWRLPTKHELINMFNNNGDKFGNYGCWGDRFNLEYSWSVGFKTGNVYLNAIGNKNYLRPVKDIVTYDTSNS
;
A
#
# COMPACT_ATOMS: atom_id res chain seq x y z
N MET A 1 11.10 9.04 -6.26
CA MET A 1 11.33 8.64 -4.85
C MET A 1 11.22 7.13 -4.75
N LYS A 2 12.14 6.53 -4.05
CA LYS A 2 12.12 5.09 -3.86
C LYS A 2 11.38 4.74 -2.58
N ILE A 3 10.76 3.56 -2.60
CA ILE A 3 10.09 3.04 -1.41
C ILE A 3 10.67 1.68 -1.05
N GLU A 4 10.54 1.36 0.22
CA GLU A 4 10.83 0.04 0.76
C GLU A 4 9.50 -0.65 1.00
N LEU A 5 9.40 -1.92 0.62
CA LEU A 5 8.20 -2.72 0.84
C LEU A 5 8.33 -3.47 2.16
N TYR A 6 7.24 -3.52 2.92
CA TYR A 6 7.17 -4.42 4.06
C TYR A 6 7.38 -5.85 3.56
N PRO A 7 8.10 -6.70 4.29
CA PRO A 7 8.52 -8.01 3.78
C PRO A 7 7.38 -8.92 3.31
N THR A 8 6.20 -8.79 3.90
CA THR A 8 5.05 -9.62 3.55
C THR A 8 3.79 -8.79 3.47
N THR A 9 2.80 -9.28 2.70
CA THR A 9 1.45 -8.75 2.80
C THR A 9 0.88 -9.10 4.17
N ILE A 10 0.22 -8.15 4.80
CA ILE A 10 -0.48 -8.42 6.06
C ILE A 10 -1.78 -9.14 5.69
N GLU A 11 -1.84 -10.42 5.99
CA GLU A 11 -2.94 -11.30 5.57
C GLU A 11 -4.12 -11.24 6.54
N THR A 12 -4.52 -10.03 6.89
CA THR A 12 -5.70 -9.80 7.72
C THR A 12 -6.55 -8.77 7.01
N TYR A 13 -7.80 -9.14 6.75
CA TYR A 13 -8.75 -8.18 6.20
C TYR A 13 -9.03 -7.09 7.22
N MET A 14 -8.92 -5.86 6.78
CA MET A 14 -9.20 -4.71 7.65
C MET A 14 -9.77 -3.56 6.84
N THR A 15 -10.47 -2.66 7.51
CA THR A 15 -10.98 -1.44 6.91
C THR A 15 -9.81 -0.50 6.63
N TRP A 16 -10.07 0.55 5.83
CA TRP A 16 -9.03 1.52 5.52
C TRP A 16 -8.46 2.18 6.79
N SER A 17 -9.34 2.56 7.73
CA SER A 17 -8.90 3.18 8.98
C SER A 17 -8.06 2.24 9.83
N GLU A 18 -8.43 0.97 9.88
CA GLU A 18 -7.65 -0.04 10.60
C GLU A 18 -6.29 -0.24 9.94
N ALA A 19 -6.25 -0.28 8.61
CA ALA A 19 -5.02 -0.42 7.85
C ALA A 19 -4.09 0.78 8.08
N ASN A 20 -4.64 1.97 8.08
CA ASN A 20 -3.86 3.18 8.34
C ASN A 20 -3.29 3.17 9.74
N ARG A 21 -4.10 2.80 10.74
CA ARG A 21 -3.62 2.68 12.12
C ARG A 21 -2.58 1.57 12.29
N TYR A 22 -2.72 0.49 11.53
CA TYR A 22 -1.72 -0.58 11.56
C TYR A 22 -0.36 -0.05 11.13
N CYS A 23 -0.31 0.71 10.03
CA CYS A 23 0.93 1.32 9.56
C CYS A 23 1.50 2.29 10.60
N ASP A 24 0.66 3.12 11.21
CA ASP A 24 1.10 4.05 12.24
C ASP A 24 1.69 3.28 13.44
N ALA A 25 1.09 2.18 13.82
CA ALA A 25 1.57 1.36 14.93
C ALA A 25 2.90 0.69 14.64
N LEU A 26 3.21 0.39 13.39
CA LEU A 26 4.52 -0.12 13.01
C LEU A 26 5.62 0.91 13.25
N GLY A 27 5.28 2.19 13.18
CA GLY A 27 6.25 3.27 13.33
C GLY A 27 7.26 3.31 12.19
N ASP A 28 8.37 4.00 12.42
CA ASP A 28 9.52 4.03 11.51
C ASP A 28 9.19 4.48 10.09
N GLY A 29 8.10 5.26 9.92
CA GLY A 29 7.71 5.80 8.63
C GLY A 29 6.89 4.88 7.74
N TRP A 30 6.49 3.72 8.23
CA TRP A 30 5.61 2.84 7.47
C TRP A 30 4.25 3.50 7.24
N ARG A 31 3.73 3.37 6.03
CA ARG A 31 2.47 3.98 5.61
C ARG A 31 1.76 3.11 4.58
N LEU A 32 0.51 3.45 4.30
CA LEU A 32 -0.20 2.87 3.17
C LEU A 32 0.46 3.33 1.87
N PRO A 33 0.55 2.44 0.87
CA PRO A 33 1.03 2.83 -0.45
C PRO A 33 0.02 3.72 -1.16
N THR A 34 0.49 4.50 -2.13
CA THR A 34 -0.42 5.19 -3.04
C THR A 34 -0.93 4.21 -4.11
N LYS A 35 -1.98 4.62 -4.81
CA LYS A 35 -2.48 3.86 -5.95
C LYS A 35 -1.36 3.56 -6.96
N HIS A 36 -0.56 4.56 -7.29
CA HIS A 36 0.52 4.41 -8.26
C HIS A 36 1.59 3.45 -7.77
N GLU A 37 1.89 3.49 -6.48
CA GLU A 37 2.85 2.55 -5.89
C GLU A 37 2.33 1.11 -5.95
N LEU A 38 1.05 0.91 -5.68
CA LEU A 38 0.43 -0.42 -5.81
C LEU A 38 0.47 -0.93 -7.24
N ILE A 39 0.18 -0.06 -8.21
CA ILE A 39 0.25 -0.42 -9.63
C ILE A 39 1.68 -0.82 -10.00
N ASN A 40 2.66 -0.06 -9.56
CA ASN A 40 4.06 -0.39 -9.80
C ASN A 40 4.47 -1.71 -9.15
N MET A 41 4.00 -1.98 -7.94
CA MET A 41 4.27 -3.24 -7.28
C MET A 41 3.69 -4.42 -8.07
N PHE A 42 2.47 -4.28 -8.57
CA PHE A 42 1.87 -5.32 -9.41
C PHE A 42 2.68 -5.55 -10.69
N ASN A 43 3.06 -4.48 -11.39
CA ASN A 43 3.78 -4.58 -12.64
C ASN A 43 5.16 -5.21 -12.47
N ASN A 44 5.81 -4.96 -11.35
CA ASN A 44 7.18 -5.41 -11.12
C ASN A 44 7.25 -6.73 -10.36
N ASN A 45 6.26 -7.05 -9.53
CA ASN A 45 6.33 -8.15 -8.58
C ASN A 45 4.99 -8.85 -8.39
N GLY A 46 4.05 -8.73 -9.32
CA GLY A 46 2.67 -9.18 -9.14
C GLY A 46 2.52 -10.58 -8.61
N ASP A 47 3.27 -11.52 -9.17
CA ASP A 47 3.18 -12.94 -8.79
C ASP A 47 3.64 -13.20 -7.35
N LYS A 48 4.40 -12.30 -6.78
CA LYS A 48 4.94 -12.47 -5.42
C LYS A 48 3.98 -12.02 -4.33
N PHE A 49 2.92 -11.32 -4.70
CA PHE A 49 1.96 -10.78 -3.74
C PHE A 49 0.69 -11.61 -3.64
N GLY A 50 0.60 -12.69 -4.40
CA GLY A 50 -0.58 -13.54 -4.40
C GLY A 50 -1.79 -12.84 -5.02
N ASN A 51 -2.99 -13.24 -4.60
CA ASN A 51 -4.25 -12.76 -5.16
C ASN A 51 -4.92 -11.72 -4.26
N TYR A 52 -4.15 -11.04 -3.44
CA TYR A 52 -4.70 -10.12 -2.43
C TYR A 52 -5.02 -8.76 -3.03
N GLY A 53 -6.17 -8.21 -2.63
CA GLY A 53 -6.46 -6.80 -2.86
C GLY A 53 -5.92 -5.97 -1.71
N CYS A 54 -5.16 -4.93 -2.00
CA CYS A 54 -4.53 -4.11 -0.97
C CYS A 54 -5.05 -2.68 -1.00
N TRP A 55 -5.20 -2.09 0.18
CA TRP A 55 -5.58 -0.70 0.33
C TRP A 55 -4.49 0.24 -0.19
N GLY A 56 -4.92 1.26 -0.92
CA GLY A 56 -4.08 2.37 -1.32
C GLY A 56 -4.43 3.64 -0.56
N ASP A 57 -4.07 4.78 -1.15
CA ASP A 57 -4.34 6.07 -0.56
C ASP A 57 -5.83 6.44 -0.70
N ARG A 58 -6.25 7.41 0.11
CA ARG A 58 -7.64 7.82 0.18
C ARG A 58 -8.00 8.68 -1.02
N PHE A 59 -9.18 8.42 -1.60
CA PHE A 59 -9.71 9.24 -2.69
C PHE A 59 -10.55 10.41 -2.12
N ASN A 60 -11.47 10.09 -1.20
CA ASN A 60 -12.30 11.09 -0.54
C ASN A 60 -12.75 10.54 0.83
N LEU A 61 -13.73 11.16 1.46
CA LEU A 61 -14.19 10.75 2.80
C LEU A 61 -14.84 9.37 2.82
N GLU A 62 -15.32 8.89 1.68
CA GLU A 62 -16.11 7.65 1.60
C GLU A 62 -15.38 6.52 0.89
N TYR A 63 -14.39 6.83 0.05
CA TYR A 63 -13.73 5.85 -0.81
C TYR A 63 -12.22 5.97 -0.73
N SER A 64 -11.57 4.83 -0.90
CA SER A 64 -10.12 4.73 -1.02
C SER A 64 -9.76 3.84 -2.19
N TRP A 65 -8.58 4.06 -2.75
CA TRP A 65 -8.06 3.21 -3.82
C TRP A 65 -7.67 1.85 -3.28
N SER A 66 -7.86 0.83 -4.10
CA SER A 66 -7.30 -0.49 -3.86
C SER A 66 -6.87 -1.10 -5.19
N VAL A 67 -5.94 -2.02 -5.14
CA VAL A 67 -5.45 -2.73 -6.32
C VAL A 67 -5.51 -4.22 -6.02
N GLY A 68 -6.17 -4.97 -6.91
CA GLY A 68 -6.20 -6.42 -6.81
C GLY A 68 -4.97 -7.01 -7.48
N PHE A 69 -4.17 -7.73 -6.73
CA PHE A 69 -2.92 -8.28 -7.26
C PHE A 69 -3.09 -9.54 -8.10
N LYS A 70 -4.32 -10.01 -8.28
CA LYS A 70 -4.58 -11.08 -9.24
C LYS A 70 -4.49 -10.59 -10.67
N THR A 71 -5.06 -9.41 -10.94
CA THR A 71 -5.20 -8.87 -12.30
C THR A 71 -4.60 -7.50 -12.48
N GLY A 72 -4.23 -6.82 -11.40
CA GLY A 72 -3.78 -5.43 -11.44
C GLY A 72 -4.90 -4.42 -11.56
N ASN A 73 -6.15 -4.84 -11.44
CA ASN A 73 -7.29 -3.92 -11.53
C ASN A 73 -7.30 -2.95 -10.36
N VAL A 74 -7.65 -1.71 -10.67
CA VAL A 74 -7.74 -0.62 -9.69
C VAL A 74 -9.21 -0.39 -9.36
N TYR A 75 -9.51 -0.29 -8.08
CA TYR A 75 -10.87 -0.11 -7.61
C TYR A 75 -10.96 1.10 -6.69
N LEU A 76 -12.12 1.74 -6.68
CA LEU A 76 -12.53 2.63 -5.59
C LEU A 76 -13.40 1.81 -4.65
N ASN A 77 -12.94 1.61 -3.45
CA ASN A 77 -13.65 0.85 -2.43
C ASN A 77 -14.17 1.76 -1.33
N ALA A 78 -15.39 1.50 -0.89
CA ALA A 78 -15.90 2.15 0.30
C ALA A 78 -14.97 1.85 1.47
N ILE A 79 -14.65 2.85 2.28
CA ILE A 79 -13.68 2.71 3.37
C ILE A 79 -14.13 1.73 4.45
N GLY A 80 -15.41 1.41 4.52
CA GLY A 80 -15.94 0.37 5.40
C GLY A 80 -15.75 -1.04 4.90
N ASN A 81 -15.37 -1.21 3.63
CA ASN A 81 -15.00 -2.52 3.11
C ASN A 81 -13.67 -2.95 3.70
N LYS A 82 -13.33 -4.22 3.51
CA LYS A 82 -12.08 -4.77 4.03
C LYS A 82 -11.19 -5.24 2.89
N ASN A 83 -9.92 -4.96 3.03
CA ASN A 83 -8.88 -5.42 2.10
C ASN A 83 -7.63 -5.76 2.91
N TYR A 84 -6.66 -6.33 2.21
CA TYR A 84 -5.35 -6.59 2.80
C TYR A 84 -4.49 -5.32 2.77
N LEU A 85 -3.31 -5.43 3.34
CA LEU A 85 -2.41 -4.30 3.51
C LEU A 85 -1.00 -4.72 3.17
N ARG A 86 -0.32 -3.89 2.37
CA ARG A 86 1.11 -4.00 2.14
C ARG A 86 1.77 -2.67 2.49
N PRO A 87 2.30 -2.53 3.70
CA PRO A 87 2.93 -1.26 4.09
C PRO A 87 4.14 -0.94 3.22
N VAL A 88 4.36 0.34 3.01
CA VAL A 88 5.55 0.87 2.34
C VAL A 88 6.16 1.96 3.19
N LYS A 89 7.42 2.25 2.90
CA LYS A 89 8.15 3.30 3.59
C LYS A 89 9.02 4.03 2.59
N ASP A 90 9.07 5.35 2.70
CA ASP A 90 9.93 6.15 1.84
C ASP A 90 11.39 5.92 2.20
N ILE A 91 12.22 5.71 1.17
CA ILE A 91 13.67 5.64 1.35
C ILE A 91 14.22 7.02 1.09
N VAL A 92 14.76 7.61 2.14
CA VAL A 92 15.44 8.91 2.02
C VAL A 92 16.87 8.64 1.60
N THR A 93 17.19 9.00 0.36
CA THR A 93 18.57 8.95 -0.12
C THR A 93 19.15 10.35 -0.02
N TYR A 94 20.25 10.48 0.71
CA TYR A 94 21.00 11.72 0.72
C TYR A 94 21.83 11.77 -0.56
N ASP A 95 21.64 12.81 -1.33
CA ASP A 95 22.50 13.08 -2.46
C ASP A 95 23.73 13.76 -1.96
N THR A 96 24.74 12.97 -1.65
CA THR A 96 26.00 13.48 -1.13
C THR A 96 26.81 14.22 -2.18
N SER A 97 26.47 14.08 -3.46
CA SER A 97 27.17 14.78 -4.52
C SER A 97 26.89 16.27 -4.51
N ASN A 98 25.82 16.70 -3.85
CA ASN A 98 25.44 18.10 -3.73
C ASN A 98 25.81 18.72 -2.39
N SER A 99 26.46 17.99 -1.57
CA SER A 99 26.87 18.49 -0.27
C SER A 99 28.25 19.07 -0.32
#